data_1e9a200aa3fc65a01fce453eea485e9c
#
_entry.id   1e9a200aa3fc65a01fce453eea485e9c
#
_cell.length_a   1.000
_cell.length_b   1.000
_cell.length_c   1.000
_cell.angle_alpha   90.00
_cell.angle_beta   90.00
_cell.angle_gamma   90.00
#
_symmetry.space_group_name_H-M   'P 1'
#
loop_
_entity.id
_entity.type
_entity.pdbx_description
1 polymer ?
#
loop_
_entity_poly.entity_id
_entity_poly.type
_entity_poly.pdbx_seq_one_letter_code
_entity_poly.pdbx_strand_id
1 'polypeptide(L)' 'MRQVTLYIDVDRTLKIVSELKKHGWVMGKDFDFAYHKPIYDSFSGSNWEPELERHTVFTFYNDINASYFMLRWG' A
#
# COMPACT_ATOMS: atom_id res chain seq x y z
N MET A 1 12.73 10.29 0.02
CA MET A 1 11.89 9.12 -0.22
C MET A 1 11.17 8.74 1.07
N ARG A 2 9.88 8.50 0.99
CA ARG A 2 9.06 8.16 2.17
C ARG A 2 8.12 7.03 1.82
N GLN A 3 7.93 6.10 2.76
CA GLN A 3 7.03 4.97 2.60
C GLN A 3 5.84 5.09 3.52
N VAL A 4 4.65 4.73 3.00
CA VAL A 4 3.41 4.69 3.76
C VAL A 4 2.82 3.30 3.62
N THR A 5 2.55 2.63 4.74
CA THR A 5 1.96 1.29 4.75
C THR A 5 0.48 1.38 5.08
N LEU A 6 -0.36 0.77 4.24
CA LEU A 6 -1.80 0.68 4.46
C LEU A 6 -2.21 -0.79 4.49
N TYR A 7 -3.01 -1.16 5.48
CA TYR A 7 -3.51 -2.54 5.63
C TYR A 7 -4.82 -2.69 4.87
N ILE A 8 -4.71 -2.67 3.54
CA ILE A 8 -5.82 -2.74 2.61
C ILE A 8 -5.64 -3.88 1.63
N ASP A 9 -6.74 -4.31 0.98
CA ASP A 9 -6.69 -5.35 -0.03
C ASP A 9 -6.20 -4.81 -1.39
N VAL A 10 -6.01 -5.72 -2.35
CA VAL A 10 -5.51 -5.36 -3.67
C VAL A 10 -6.49 -4.50 -4.46
N ASP A 11 -7.79 -4.75 -4.32
CA ASP A 11 -8.81 -3.97 -5.04
C ASP A 11 -8.81 -2.51 -4.59
N ARG A 12 -8.71 -2.30 -3.31
CA ARG A 12 -8.62 -0.95 -2.73
C ARG A 12 -7.33 -0.26 -3.13
N THR A 13 -6.22 -0.99 -3.14
CA THR A 13 -4.94 -0.50 -3.62
C THR A 13 -5.02 0.00 -5.06
N LEU A 14 -5.64 -0.79 -5.93
CA LEU A 14 -5.78 -0.42 -7.35
C LEU A 14 -6.67 0.82 -7.53
N LYS A 15 -7.71 0.96 -6.71
CA LYS A 15 -8.55 2.17 -6.72
C LYS A 15 -7.74 3.42 -6.34
N ILE A 16 -6.93 3.32 -5.31
CA ILE A 16 -6.07 4.43 -4.89
C ILE A 16 -5.08 4.79 -5.99
N VAL A 17 -4.42 3.79 -6.57
CA VAL A 17 -3.47 4.01 -7.67
C VAL A 17 -4.15 4.69 -8.85
N SER A 18 -5.36 4.26 -9.20
CA SER A 18 -6.14 4.89 -10.27
C SER A 18 -6.41 6.37 -9.97
N GLU A 19 -6.77 6.70 -8.73
CA GLU A 19 -6.99 8.09 -8.33
C GLU A 19 -5.71 8.93 -8.37
N LEU A 20 -4.59 8.39 -7.94
CA LEU A 20 -3.30 9.08 -8.02
C LEU A 20 -2.95 9.40 -9.48
N LYS A 21 -3.20 8.46 -10.39
CA LYS A 21 -2.98 8.69 -11.81
C LYS A 21 -3.89 9.79 -12.37
N LYS A 22 -5.14 9.85 -11.91
CA LYS A 22 -6.07 10.91 -12.32
C LYS A 22 -5.60 12.29 -11.86
N HIS A 23 -4.89 12.37 -10.75
CA HIS A 23 -4.31 13.62 -10.27
C HIS A 23 -3.01 14.00 -10.97
N GLY A 24 -2.57 13.21 -11.96
CA GLY A 24 -1.38 13.49 -12.73
C GLY A 24 -0.10 12.90 -12.17
N TRP A 25 -0.17 12.06 -11.14
CA TRP A 25 1.01 11.41 -10.58
C TRP A 25 1.39 10.20 -11.44
N VAL A 26 2.68 10.05 -11.70
CA VAL A 26 3.22 9.01 -12.58
C VAL A 26 3.88 7.93 -11.74
N MET A 27 3.43 6.68 -11.92
CA MET A 27 4.04 5.53 -11.26
C MET A 27 5.49 5.36 -11.72
N GLY A 28 6.38 5.13 -10.77
CA GLY A 28 7.82 4.99 -11.04
C GLY A 28 8.58 6.31 -11.06
N LYS A 29 7.87 7.45 -11.09
CA LYS A 29 8.45 8.80 -11.07
C LYS A 29 8.06 9.59 -9.83
N ASP A 30 6.77 9.63 -9.52
CA ASP A 30 6.23 10.36 -8.37
C ASP A 30 5.96 9.43 -7.20
N PHE A 31 5.53 8.22 -7.50
CA PHE A 31 5.25 7.20 -6.49
C PHE A 31 5.47 5.80 -7.04
N ASP A 32 5.51 4.84 -6.14
CA ASP A 32 5.50 3.43 -6.48
C ASP A 32 4.71 2.69 -5.40
N PHE A 33 4.32 1.43 -5.67
CA PHE A 33 3.62 0.65 -4.66
C PHE A 33 3.96 -0.83 -4.80
N ALA A 34 3.81 -1.55 -3.66
CA ALA A 34 3.96 -3.01 -3.62
C ALA A 34 2.88 -3.57 -2.71
N TYR A 35 2.08 -4.51 -3.23
CA TYR A 35 1.09 -5.21 -2.43
C TYR A 35 1.68 -6.50 -1.89
N HIS A 36 1.48 -6.73 -0.58
CA HIS A 36 1.94 -7.92 0.11
C HIS A 36 0.75 -8.75 0.57
N LYS A 37 0.66 -9.99 0.08
CA LYS A 37 -0.39 -10.93 0.47
C LYS A 37 -0.24 -11.32 1.94
N PRO A 38 -1.34 -11.73 2.61
CA PRO A 38 -1.23 -12.27 3.96
C PRO A 38 -0.34 -13.52 3.96
N ILE A 39 0.47 -13.66 4.99
CA ILE A 39 1.31 -14.84 5.19
C ILE A 39 0.73 -15.63 6.35
N TYR A 40 0.40 -16.90 6.09
CA TYR A 40 -0.14 -17.81 7.09
C TYR A 40 0.93 -18.85 7.44
N ASP A 41 1.04 -19.14 8.73
CA ASP A 41 1.89 -20.25 9.18
C ASP A 41 1.17 -21.57 8.92
N SER A 42 1.71 -22.38 8.03
CA SER A 42 1.13 -23.66 7.63
C SER A 42 1.22 -24.73 8.72
N PHE A 43 1.99 -24.50 9.77
CA PHE A 43 2.19 -25.46 10.84
C PHE A 43 1.32 -25.23 12.05
N SER A 44 0.65 -24.12 12.16
CA SER A 44 -0.11 -23.77 13.36
C SER A 44 -1.53 -24.36 13.38
N GLY A 45 -1.85 -25.30 12.59
CA GLY A 45 -3.07 -26.14 12.50
C GLY A 45 -4.38 -25.70 13.15
N SER A 46 -4.35 -24.87 14.15
CA SER A 46 -5.52 -24.41 14.90
C SER A 46 -5.72 -22.91 14.85
N ASN A 47 -4.80 -22.16 14.28
CA ASN A 47 -4.83 -20.70 14.27
C ASN A 47 -4.90 -20.20 12.82
N TRP A 48 -6.04 -19.65 12.46
CA TRP A 48 -6.28 -19.12 11.11
C TRP A 48 -5.88 -17.66 10.98
N GLU A 49 -5.27 -17.09 12.01
CA GLU A 49 -4.76 -15.73 11.93
C GLU A 49 -3.48 -15.66 11.09
N PRO A 50 -3.38 -14.71 10.16
CA PRO A 50 -2.16 -14.59 9.35
C PRO A 50 -0.99 -14.15 10.24
N GLU A 51 0.17 -14.75 10.02
CA GLU A 51 1.41 -14.34 10.67
C GLU A 51 1.77 -12.91 10.26
N LEU A 52 1.50 -12.56 8.99
CA LEU A 52 1.64 -11.20 8.48
C LEU A 52 0.37 -10.83 7.73
N GLU A 53 -0.29 -9.75 8.17
CA GLU A 53 -1.51 -9.27 7.53
C GLU A 53 -1.23 -8.69 6.14
N ARG A 54 -2.24 -8.77 5.27
CA ARG A 54 -2.16 -8.13 3.96
C ARG A 54 -1.92 -6.63 4.14
N HIS A 55 -1.06 -6.08 3.31
CA HIS A 55 -0.76 -4.66 3.36
C HIS A 55 -0.19 -4.20 2.03
N THR A 56 -0.25 -2.90 1.81
CA THR A 56 0.35 -2.26 0.64
C THR A 56 1.32 -1.19 1.12
N VAL A 57 2.51 -1.19 0.56
CA VAL A 57 3.52 -0.16 0.83
C VAL A 57 3.55 0.79 -0.36
N PHE A 58 3.22 2.06 -0.11
CA PHE A 58 3.37 3.12 -1.10
C PHE A 58 4.68 3.86 -0.85
N THR A 59 5.47 4.01 -1.89
CA THR A 59 6.73 4.75 -1.82
C THR A 59 6.57 6.06 -2.58
N PHE A 60 6.88 7.16 -1.94
CA PHE A 60 6.82 8.50 -2.56
C PHE A 60 8.22 9.07 -2.64
N TYR A 61 8.61 9.50 -3.81
CA TYR A 61 9.94 10.08 -4.05
C TYR A 61 10.01 11.53 -3.61
N ASN A 62 8.85 12.15 -3.36
CA ASN A 62 8.74 13.52 -2.87
C ASN A 62 7.96 13.53 -1.55
N ASP A 63 8.51 14.13 -0.51
CA ASP A 63 7.88 14.19 0.81
C ASP A 63 6.57 14.96 0.81
N ILE A 64 6.42 15.95 -0.06
CA ILE A 64 5.18 16.72 -0.20
C ILE A 64 4.07 15.81 -0.67
N ASN A 65 4.35 14.95 -1.65
CA ASN A 65 3.38 13.97 -2.15
C ASN A 65 3.00 12.95 -1.08
N ALA A 66 3.96 12.50 -0.28
CA ALA A 66 3.69 11.60 0.84
C ALA A 66 2.76 12.25 1.87
N SER A 67 2.99 13.50 2.21
CA SER A 67 2.14 14.24 3.14
C SER A 67 0.72 14.40 2.62
N TYR A 68 0.55 14.73 1.35
CA TYR A 68 -0.76 14.82 0.72
C TYR A 68 -1.49 13.48 0.77
N PHE A 69 -0.79 12.41 0.43
CA PHE A 69 -1.35 11.05 0.47
C PHE A 69 -1.83 10.68 1.88
N MET A 70 -1.03 10.98 2.89
CA MET A 70 -1.38 10.66 4.28
C MET A 70 -2.62 11.42 4.75
N LEU A 71 -2.80 12.66 4.30
CA LEU A 71 -3.99 13.44 4.64
C LEU A 71 -5.26 12.87 4.02
N ARG A 72 -5.15 12.22 2.86
CA ARG A 72 -6.31 11.72 2.13
C ARG A 72 -6.62 10.25 2.47
N TRP A 73 -5.61 9.39 2.59
CA TRP A 73 -5.80 7.95 2.77
C TRP A 73 -5.14 7.38 4.02
N GLY A 74 -4.22 8.09 4.61
CA GLY A 74 -3.54 7.66 5.83
C GLY A 74 -4.39 7.83 7.10
#